data_bf2d01545cf411ea43cb202a5b7c5d51
#
_entry.id   bf2d01545cf411ea43cb202a5b7c5d51
#
_cell.length_a   1.000
_cell.length_b   1.000
_cell.length_c   1.000
_cell.angle_alpha   90.00
_cell.angle_beta   90.00
_cell.angle_gamma   90.00
#
_symmetry.space_group_name_H-M   'P 1'
#
loop_
_entity.id
_entity.type
_entity.pdbx_description
1 polymer ?
#
loop_
_entity_poly.entity_id
_entity_poly.type
_entity_poly.pdbx_seq_one_letter_code
_entity_poly.pdbx_strand_id
1 'polypeptide(L)'
;PDWFAVNRKGESCYDKPAYVDYYRFLCPNHEGVAEYLAADYLKEANLPYVDGVHLDYVRFPDVVLPVSLWKNYGIEQTSELPEYDYCYCEVCRKMFKEQTGKDPLELKYPMEDQSWINFRLDAITRVVNKITQTIKADGKRISAAVFPGPSMARKMVRQDWGQWSLDAYFPM
;
A
#
# COMPACT_ATOMS: atom_id res chain seq x y z
N PRO A 1 -7.08 15.35 4.43
CA PRO A 1 -8.09 14.50 3.79
C PRO A 1 -7.66 14.06 2.39
N ASP A 2 -7.09 14.97 1.59
CA ASP A 2 -6.82 14.75 0.16
C ASP A 2 -5.72 13.71 -0.14
N TRP A 3 -4.92 13.37 0.86
CA TRP A 3 -3.85 12.36 0.73
C TRP A 3 -4.33 10.92 0.90
N PHE A 4 -5.57 10.70 1.33
CA PHE A 4 -6.07 9.35 1.60
C PHE A 4 -6.45 8.61 0.33
N ALA A 5 -6.25 7.30 0.36
CA ALA A 5 -6.59 6.42 -0.75
C ALA A 5 -8.11 6.38 -0.98
N VAL A 6 -8.49 6.32 -2.27
CA VAL A 6 -9.89 6.29 -2.70
C VAL A 6 -10.16 4.95 -3.38
N ASN A 7 -11.27 4.29 -3.02
CA ASN A 7 -11.65 3.02 -3.64
C ASN A 7 -12.27 3.22 -5.04
N ARG A 8 -12.56 2.14 -5.73
CA ARG A 8 -13.13 2.18 -7.08
C ARG A 8 -14.55 2.78 -7.13
N LYS A 9 -15.26 2.85 -6.00
CA LYS A 9 -16.56 3.54 -5.89
C LYS A 9 -16.44 5.05 -5.70
N GLY A 10 -15.22 5.59 -5.56
CA GLY A 10 -14.97 7.00 -5.29
C GLY A 10 -15.05 7.37 -3.81
N GLU A 11 -15.03 6.40 -2.90
CA GLU A 11 -15.10 6.63 -1.46
C GLU A 11 -13.68 6.72 -0.88
N SER A 12 -13.40 7.79 -0.12
CA SER A 12 -12.12 7.94 0.60
C SER A 12 -12.06 7.00 1.80
N CYS A 13 -10.94 6.32 2.01
CA CYS A 13 -10.72 5.52 3.21
C CYS A 13 -10.59 6.39 4.49
N TYR A 14 -10.51 7.71 4.38
CA TYR A 14 -10.63 8.62 5.52
C TYR A 14 -12.04 8.61 6.10
N ASP A 15 -13.04 8.74 5.24
CA ASP A 15 -14.45 8.81 5.62
C ASP A 15 -15.07 7.42 5.78
N LYS A 16 -14.67 6.49 4.90
CA LYS A 16 -15.19 5.12 4.85
C LYS A 16 -14.04 4.12 4.73
N PRO A 17 -13.37 3.80 5.86
CA PRO A 17 -12.29 2.84 5.87
C PRO A 17 -12.76 1.42 5.50
N ALA A 18 -11.88 0.66 4.84
CA ALA A 18 -12.15 -0.73 4.52
C ALA A 18 -12.10 -1.60 5.79
N TYR A 19 -13.07 -2.45 6.00
CA TYR A 19 -13.16 -3.47 7.06
C TYR A 19 -13.18 -2.94 8.50
N VAL A 20 -12.25 -2.06 8.88
CA VAL A 20 -12.06 -1.57 10.26
C VAL A 20 -11.73 -0.08 10.28
N ASP A 21 -12.14 0.63 11.33
CA ASP A 21 -12.09 2.10 11.43
C ASP A 21 -10.68 2.71 11.32
N TYR A 22 -9.65 1.94 11.64
CA TYR A 22 -8.27 2.41 11.56
C TYR A 22 -7.60 2.19 10.21
N TYR A 23 -8.25 1.55 9.22
CA TYR A 23 -7.71 1.36 7.87
C TYR A 23 -7.79 2.65 7.04
N ARG A 24 -7.09 3.68 7.50
CA ARG A 24 -6.96 4.98 6.85
C ARG A 24 -5.61 5.11 6.17
N PHE A 25 -5.49 4.52 4.99
CA PHE A 25 -4.26 4.48 4.21
C PHE A 25 -4.05 5.75 3.39
N LEU A 26 -2.82 6.27 3.39
CA LEU A 26 -2.42 7.34 2.49
C LEU A 26 -2.24 6.79 1.06
N CYS A 27 -2.53 7.62 0.06
CA CYS A 27 -2.24 7.26 -1.33
C CYS A 27 -0.74 7.30 -1.58
N PRO A 28 -0.08 6.17 -1.94
CA PRO A 28 1.36 6.12 -2.12
C PRO A 28 1.86 6.91 -3.34
N ASN A 29 0.96 7.32 -4.23
CA ASN A 29 1.28 8.12 -5.41
C ASN A 29 1.06 9.62 -5.20
N HIS A 30 0.48 10.02 -4.06
CA HIS A 30 0.29 11.44 -3.79
C HIS A 30 1.65 12.10 -3.51
N GLU A 31 1.88 13.24 -4.16
CA GLU A 31 3.08 14.04 -3.94
C GLU A 31 3.24 14.39 -2.46
N GLY A 32 4.45 14.22 -1.93
CA GLY A 32 4.77 14.48 -0.53
C GLY A 32 4.50 13.33 0.44
N VAL A 33 3.72 12.30 0.10
CA VAL A 33 3.43 11.19 1.04
C VAL A 33 4.69 10.39 1.37
N ALA A 34 5.51 10.07 0.38
CA ALA A 34 6.74 9.32 0.62
C ALA A 34 7.75 10.12 1.47
N GLU A 35 7.89 11.41 1.19
CA GLU A 35 8.72 12.34 1.95
C GLU A 35 8.23 12.52 3.38
N TYR A 36 6.94 12.70 3.55
CA TYR A 36 6.31 12.83 4.88
C TYR A 36 6.57 11.58 5.73
N LEU A 37 6.29 10.39 5.19
CA LEU A 37 6.50 9.13 5.90
C LEU A 37 7.99 8.90 6.21
N ALA A 38 8.89 9.20 5.26
CA ALA A 38 10.33 9.06 5.48
C ALA A 38 10.82 10.01 6.60
N ALA A 39 10.33 11.24 6.65
CA ALA A 39 10.68 12.19 7.70
C ALA A 39 10.12 11.78 9.07
N ASP A 40 8.89 11.26 9.11
CA ASP A 40 8.25 10.81 10.35
C ASP A 40 8.99 9.58 10.94
N TYR A 41 9.29 8.58 10.11
CA TYR A 41 10.10 7.43 10.54
C TYR A 41 11.53 7.83 10.97
N LEU A 42 12.15 8.80 10.28
CA LEU A 42 13.48 9.29 10.66
C LEU A 42 13.47 9.97 12.03
N LYS A 43 12.42 10.74 12.31
CA LYS A 43 12.24 11.39 13.63
C LYS A 43 12.21 10.35 14.75
N GLU A 44 11.47 9.25 14.58
CA GLU A 44 11.41 8.16 15.55
C GLU A 44 12.75 7.39 15.63
N ALA A 45 13.40 7.16 14.50
CA ALA A 45 14.71 6.50 14.42
C ALA A 45 15.81 7.27 15.18
N ASN A 46 15.70 8.59 15.27
CA ASN A 46 16.68 9.46 15.92
C ASN A 46 16.53 9.55 17.44
N LEU A 47 15.58 8.85 18.06
CA LEU A 47 15.52 8.71 19.49
C LEU A 47 16.75 7.95 20.02
N PRO A 48 17.34 8.37 21.16
CA PRO A 48 18.66 7.88 21.61
C PRO A 48 18.78 6.37 21.85
N TYR A 49 17.64 5.69 22.03
CA TYR A 49 17.56 4.26 22.36
C TYR A 49 17.01 3.43 21.19
N VAL A 50 16.90 4.01 19.99
CA VAL A 50 16.36 3.33 18.80
C VAL A 50 17.48 2.97 17.85
N ASP A 51 17.64 1.68 17.55
CA ASP A 51 18.64 1.16 16.60
C ASP A 51 18.10 1.00 15.19
N GLY A 52 16.79 1.09 15.00
CA GLY A 52 16.14 0.94 13.70
C GLY A 52 14.64 1.08 13.79
N VAL A 53 13.97 0.99 12.65
CA VAL A 53 12.51 1.11 12.52
C VAL A 53 11.91 -0.16 11.90
N HIS A 54 10.67 -0.40 12.23
CA HIS A 54 9.88 -1.49 11.69
C HIS A 54 8.67 -0.94 10.96
N LEU A 55 8.54 -1.24 9.66
CA LEU A 55 7.40 -0.84 8.87
C LEU A 55 6.26 -1.84 9.07
N ASP A 56 5.12 -1.36 9.53
CA ASP A 56 3.89 -2.13 9.58
C ASP A 56 2.83 -1.49 8.68
N TYR A 57 1.87 -2.27 8.20
CA TYR A 57 0.82 -1.82 7.29
C TYR A 57 1.31 -1.09 6.03
N VAL A 58 2.54 -1.33 5.59
CA VAL A 58 3.11 -0.75 4.37
C VAL A 58 2.57 -1.48 3.13
N ARG A 59 1.30 -1.25 2.85
CA ARG A 59 0.49 -1.98 1.88
C ARG A 59 -0.80 -1.22 1.54
N PHE A 60 -1.56 -1.71 0.59
CA PHE A 60 -2.96 -1.32 0.45
C PHE A 60 -3.85 -2.12 1.42
N PRO A 61 -5.10 -1.69 1.67
CA PRO A 61 -6.10 -2.54 2.30
C PRO A 61 -6.19 -3.90 1.61
N ASP A 62 -6.64 -4.91 2.34
CA ASP A 62 -6.81 -6.27 1.79
C ASP A 62 -7.78 -6.22 0.60
N VAL A 63 -7.27 -6.51 -0.58
CA VAL A 63 -8.06 -6.50 -1.82
C VAL A 63 -9.03 -7.68 -1.84
N VAL A 64 -8.57 -8.82 -1.28
CA VAL A 64 -9.39 -10.00 -1.00
C VAL A 64 -9.01 -10.49 0.40
N LEU A 65 -9.98 -10.57 1.29
CA LEU A 65 -9.78 -11.11 2.62
C LEU A 65 -9.51 -12.62 2.59
N PRO A 66 -8.64 -13.12 3.49
CA PRO A 66 -8.57 -14.55 3.77
C PRO A 66 -9.94 -15.13 4.11
N VAL A 67 -10.26 -16.30 3.57
CA VAL A 67 -11.56 -16.99 3.77
C VAL A 67 -11.93 -17.13 5.26
N SER A 68 -10.92 -17.35 6.10
CA SER A 68 -11.11 -17.46 7.56
C SER A 68 -11.71 -16.20 8.21
N LEU A 69 -11.57 -15.04 7.57
CA LEU A 69 -12.07 -13.76 8.09
C LEU A 69 -13.45 -13.39 7.51
N TRP A 70 -13.92 -14.04 6.46
CA TRP A 70 -15.19 -13.67 5.80
C TRP A 70 -16.37 -13.63 6.75
N LYS A 71 -16.48 -14.63 7.62
CA LYS A 71 -17.56 -14.71 8.61
C LYS A 71 -17.55 -13.52 9.57
N ASN A 72 -16.37 -13.02 9.94
CA ASN A 72 -16.23 -11.94 10.91
C ASN A 72 -16.73 -10.59 10.34
N TYR A 73 -16.64 -10.45 9.02
CA TYR A 73 -17.03 -9.22 8.31
C TYR A 73 -18.33 -9.37 7.53
N GLY A 74 -18.99 -10.55 7.57
CA GLY A 74 -20.20 -10.81 6.82
C GLY A 74 -20.02 -10.70 5.30
N ILE A 75 -18.84 -11.02 4.80
CA ILE A 75 -18.44 -10.87 3.39
C ILE A 75 -18.14 -12.24 2.81
N GLU A 76 -18.56 -12.48 1.57
CA GLU A 76 -18.06 -13.57 0.72
C GLU A 76 -17.34 -12.94 -0.47
N GLN A 77 -16.01 -13.08 -0.51
CA GLN A 77 -15.14 -12.33 -1.42
C GLN A 77 -14.39 -13.27 -2.37
N THR A 78 -15.08 -13.74 -3.39
CA THR A 78 -14.52 -14.61 -4.43
C THR A 78 -13.73 -13.85 -5.49
N SER A 79 -13.85 -12.50 -5.51
CA SER A 79 -13.15 -11.59 -6.41
C SER A 79 -12.85 -10.25 -5.73
N GLU A 80 -12.09 -9.41 -6.41
CA GLU A 80 -11.84 -8.03 -5.94
C GLU A 80 -13.14 -7.21 -6.04
N LEU A 81 -13.65 -6.76 -4.89
CA LEU A 81 -14.86 -5.93 -4.84
C LEU A 81 -14.49 -4.44 -4.93
N PRO A 82 -15.28 -3.61 -5.64
CA PRO A 82 -14.95 -2.19 -5.87
C PRO A 82 -14.75 -1.37 -4.59
N GLU A 83 -15.42 -1.70 -3.50
CA GLU A 83 -15.30 -1.03 -2.20
C GLU A 83 -13.97 -1.30 -1.48
N TYR A 84 -13.25 -2.36 -1.86
CA TYR A 84 -11.96 -2.76 -1.27
C TYR A 84 -10.80 -2.64 -2.26
N ASP A 85 -11.06 -2.19 -3.48
CA ASP A 85 -10.06 -2.01 -4.53
C ASP A 85 -9.55 -0.57 -4.54
N TYR A 86 -8.27 -0.35 -4.20
CA TYR A 86 -7.58 0.93 -4.07
C TYR A 86 -6.32 0.98 -4.95
N CYS A 87 -5.79 2.17 -5.34
CA CYS A 87 -6.30 3.52 -5.16
C CYS A 87 -6.76 4.10 -6.50
N TYR A 88 -7.96 4.66 -6.54
CA TYR A 88 -8.56 5.30 -7.71
C TYR A 88 -8.74 6.82 -7.53
N CYS A 89 -7.93 7.47 -6.66
CA CYS A 89 -7.92 8.92 -6.53
C CYS A 89 -7.47 9.60 -7.83
N GLU A 90 -7.74 10.88 -7.97
CA GLU A 90 -7.40 11.63 -9.18
C GLU A 90 -5.92 11.55 -9.54
N VAL A 91 -5.03 11.57 -8.55
CA VAL A 91 -3.57 11.44 -8.75
C VAL A 91 -3.24 10.11 -9.40
N CYS A 92 -3.74 9.00 -8.85
CA CYS A 92 -3.50 7.65 -9.40
C CYS A 92 -4.06 7.50 -10.81
N ARG A 93 -5.28 7.98 -11.04
CA ARG A 93 -5.93 7.92 -12.36
C ARG A 93 -5.15 8.72 -13.40
N LYS A 94 -4.75 9.95 -13.06
CA LYS A 94 -3.96 10.81 -13.95
C LYS A 94 -2.63 10.14 -14.30
N MET A 95 -1.85 9.73 -13.29
CA MET A 95 -0.55 9.09 -13.50
C MET A 95 -0.65 7.82 -14.35
N PHE A 96 -1.62 6.97 -14.07
CA PHE A 96 -1.82 5.73 -14.82
C PHE A 96 -2.21 6.02 -16.29
N LYS A 97 -3.09 7.00 -16.51
CA LYS A 97 -3.50 7.43 -17.84
C LYS A 97 -2.33 8.03 -18.64
N GLU A 98 -1.47 8.81 -18.00
CA GLU A 98 -0.25 9.34 -18.63
C GLU A 98 0.72 8.23 -19.06
N GLN A 99 0.83 7.16 -18.26
CA GLN A 99 1.72 6.03 -18.54
C GLN A 99 1.18 5.05 -19.58
N THR A 100 -0.13 4.85 -19.63
CA THR A 100 -0.75 3.75 -20.39
C THR A 100 -1.77 4.19 -21.43
N GLY A 101 -2.21 5.44 -21.39
CA GLY A 101 -3.33 5.95 -22.19
C GLY A 101 -4.71 5.55 -21.67
N LYS A 102 -4.81 4.76 -20.59
CA LYS A 102 -6.08 4.21 -20.05
C LYS A 102 -6.44 4.85 -18.71
N ASP A 103 -7.73 5.10 -18.49
CA ASP A 103 -8.23 5.39 -17.13
C ASP A 103 -8.52 4.06 -16.41
N PRO A 104 -8.03 3.84 -15.19
CA PRO A 104 -8.25 2.58 -14.49
C PRO A 104 -9.73 2.31 -14.16
N LEU A 105 -10.58 3.35 -14.10
CA LEU A 105 -12.03 3.17 -13.95
C LEU A 105 -12.70 2.55 -15.17
N GLU A 106 -12.10 2.68 -16.36
CA GLU A 106 -12.60 2.12 -17.61
C GLU A 106 -12.18 0.65 -17.82
N LEU A 107 -11.29 0.13 -16.97
CA LEU A 107 -10.86 -1.27 -17.05
C LEU A 107 -12.02 -2.20 -16.69
N LYS A 108 -12.33 -3.11 -17.62
CA LYS A 108 -13.40 -4.11 -17.42
C LYS A 108 -13.03 -5.09 -16.30
N TYR A 109 -11.77 -5.52 -16.29
CA TYR A 109 -11.21 -6.48 -15.32
C TYR A 109 -9.92 -5.91 -14.73
N PRO A 110 -9.98 -4.95 -13.79
CA PRO A 110 -8.77 -4.32 -13.24
C PRO A 110 -7.86 -5.30 -12.48
N MET A 111 -8.44 -6.39 -11.94
CA MET A 111 -7.68 -7.46 -11.28
C MET A 111 -6.81 -8.30 -12.24
N GLU A 112 -7.10 -8.24 -13.54
CA GLU A 112 -6.38 -8.97 -14.60
C GLU A 112 -5.47 -8.05 -15.42
N ASP A 113 -5.65 -6.73 -15.35
CA ASP A 113 -4.82 -5.77 -16.07
C ASP A 113 -3.44 -5.67 -15.39
N GLN A 114 -2.44 -6.27 -16.04
CA GLN A 114 -1.09 -6.33 -15.49
C GLN A 114 -0.45 -4.95 -15.32
N SER A 115 -0.78 -3.99 -16.17
CA SER A 115 -0.27 -2.62 -16.05
C SER A 115 -0.81 -1.95 -14.79
N TRP A 116 -2.11 -2.13 -14.50
CA TRP A 116 -2.73 -1.61 -13.30
C TRP A 116 -2.23 -2.29 -12.02
N ILE A 117 -2.02 -3.60 -12.06
CA ILE A 117 -1.42 -4.36 -10.96
C ILE A 117 -0.01 -3.83 -10.67
N ASN A 118 0.85 -3.75 -11.69
CA ASN A 118 2.22 -3.29 -11.55
C ASN A 118 2.28 -1.84 -11.06
N PHE A 119 1.45 -0.95 -11.60
CA PHE A 119 1.37 0.44 -11.15
C PHE A 119 1.17 0.57 -9.63
N ARG A 120 0.30 -0.27 -9.05
CA ARG A 120 0.03 -0.28 -7.61
C ARG A 120 1.17 -0.90 -6.80
N LEU A 121 1.78 -1.98 -7.29
CA LEU A 121 2.96 -2.60 -6.67
C LEU A 121 4.13 -1.62 -6.61
N ASP A 122 4.40 -0.95 -7.72
CA ASP A 122 5.47 0.04 -7.84
C ASP A 122 5.25 1.26 -6.94
N ALA A 123 3.99 1.65 -6.72
CA ALA A 123 3.64 2.74 -5.83
C ALA A 123 4.07 2.48 -4.39
N ILE A 124 3.76 1.31 -3.84
CA ILE A 124 4.20 0.91 -2.50
C ILE A 124 5.73 0.77 -2.46
N THR A 125 6.32 0.14 -3.48
CA THR A 125 7.78 -0.05 -3.56
C THR A 125 8.52 1.29 -3.54
N ARG A 126 8.03 2.33 -4.24
CA ARG A 126 8.63 3.68 -4.19
C ARG A 126 8.62 4.28 -2.79
N VAL A 127 7.51 4.16 -2.07
CA VAL A 127 7.41 4.66 -0.70
C VAL A 127 8.40 3.94 0.21
N VAL A 128 8.42 2.60 0.16
CA VAL A 128 9.36 1.79 0.96
C VAL A 128 10.81 2.14 0.65
N ASN A 129 11.15 2.28 -0.63
CA ASN A 129 12.52 2.62 -1.03
C ASN A 129 12.92 4.01 -0.53
N LYS A 130 12.01 5.00 -0.56
CA LYS A 130 12.26 6.34 -0.02
C LYS A 130 12.53 6.29 1.48
N ILE A 131 11.69 5.60 2.25
CA ILE A 131 11.89 5.43 3.70
C ILE A 131 13.21 4.70 3.96
N THR A 132 13.47 3.59 3.24
CA THR A 132 14.68 2.79 3.40
C THR A 132 15.96 3.60 3.15
N GLN A 133 16.00 4.38 2.07
CA GLN A 133 17.14 5.25 1.76
C GLN A 133 17.36 6.27 2.86
N THR A 134 16.32 6.89 3.37
CA THR A 134 16.38 7.89 4.44
C THR A 134 16.93 7.28 5.75
N ILE A 135 16.38 6.14 6.16
CA ILE A 135 16.76 5.46 7.42
C ILE A 135 18.21 4.92 7.35
N LYS A 136 18.59 4.30 6.23
CA LYS A 136 19.95 3.77 6.04
C LYS A 136 21.00 4.86 5.89
N ALA A 137 20.65 6.00 5.33
CA ALA A 137 21.57 7.15 5.26
C ALA A 137 21.93 7.69 6.65
N ASP A 138 21.07 7.50 7.64
CA ASP A 138 21.29 7.85 9.05
C ASP A 138 21.95 6.70 9.86
N GLY A 139 22.38 5.63 9.18
CA GLY A 139 23.05 4.48 9.80
C GLY A 139 22.13 3.56 10.62
N LYS A 140 20.82 3.70 10.48
CA LYS A 140 19.82 2.91 11.22
C LYS A 140 19.35 1.70 10.41
N ARG A 141 18.89 0.67 11.13
CA ARG A 141 18.32 -0.53 10.51
C ARG A 141 16.85 -0.37 10.18
N ILE A 142 16.37 -1.11 9.18
CA ILE A 142 14.98 -1.09 8.75
C ILE A 142 14.46 -2.48 8.44
N SER A 143 13.29 -2.78 8.94
CA SER A 143 12.58 -4.06 8.70
C SER A 143 11.10 -3.81 8.39
N ALA A 144 10.39 -4.81 7.92
CA ALA A 144 8.95 -4.71 7.69
C ALA A 144 8.20 -5.99 8.02
N ALA A 145 6.95 -5.81 8.48
CA ALA A 145 5.93 -6.84 8.48
C ALA A 145 5.42 -7.04 7.04
N VAL A 146 5.40 -8.29 6.58
CA VAL A 146 5.00 -8.63 5.22
C VAL A 146 4.04 -9.81 5.20
N PHE A 147 3.19 -9.87 4.18
CA PHE A 147 2.36 -11.06 3.96
C PHE A 147 3.23 -12.28 3.62
N PRO A 148 2.85 -13.48 4.14
CA PRO A 148 3.62 -14.69 3.86
C PRO A 148 3.58 -15.06 2.38
N GLY A 149 4.76 -15.27 1.80
CA GLY A 149 4.92 -15.64 0.41
C GLY A 149 4.73 -14.48 -0.60
N PRO A 150 5.70 -14.30 -1.50
CA PRO A 150 5.70 -13.15 -2.43
C PRO A 150 4.45 -13.09 -3.31
N SER A 151 3.99 -14.22 -3.82
CA SER A 151 2.80 -14.28 -4.70
C SER A 151 1.53 -13.84 -3.98
N MET A 152 1.33 -14.29 -2.74
CA MET A 152 0.19 -13.91 -1.91
C MET A 152 0.25 -12.41 -1.57
N ALA A 153 1.40 -11.91 -1.12
CA ALA A 153 1.61 -10.51 -0.79
C ALA A 153 1.29 -9.57 -1.96
N ARG A 154 1.76 -9.91 -3.16
CA ARG A 154 1.45 -9.15 -4.39
C ARG A 154 -0.05 -9.13 -4.70
N LYS A 155 -0.72 -10.28 -4.56
CA LYS A 155 -2.14 -10.42 -4.88
C LYS A 155 -3.05 -9.79 -3.84
N MET A 156 -2.83 -10.05 -2.55
CA MET A 156 -3.76 -9.72 -1.48
C MET A 156 -3.64 -8.26 -1.02
N VAL A 157 -2.42 -7.73 -0.97
CA VAL A 157 -2.14 -6.44 -0.34
C VAL A 157 -1.22 -5.53 -1.15
N ARG A 158 -0.87 -5.93 -2.36
CA ARG A 158 0.02 -5.18 -3.27
C ARG A 158 1.42 -4.93 -2.68
N GLN A 159 1.94 -5.85 -1.88
CA GLN A 159 3.33 -5.83 -1.43
C GLN A 159 4.21 -6.61 -2.39
N ASP A 160 5.20 -5.95 -2.99
CA ASP A 160 6.27 -6.59 -3.76
C ASP A 160 7.59 -6.57 -2.98
N TRP A 161 7.55 -7.14 -1.78
CA TRP A 161 8.67 -7.07 -0.84
C TRP A 161 9.95 -7.74 -1.34
N GLY A 162 9.89 -8.56 -2.37
CA GLY A 162 11.07 -9.06 -3.07
C GLY A 162 11.88 -7.98 -3.79
N GLN A 163 11.31 -6.79 -4.02
CA GLN A 163 11.96 -5.62 -4.61
C GLN A 163 12.48 -4.62 -3.55
N TRP A 164 12.30 -4.91 -2.27
CA TRP A 164 12.69 -4.00 -1.20
C TRP A 164 14.09 -4.34 -0.67
N SER A 165 14.84 -3.33 -0.27
CA SER A 165 16.22 -3.49 0.25
C SER A 165 16.28 -3.32 1.76
N LEU A 166 15.42 -4.04 2.49
CA LEU A 166 15.37 -4.02 3.96
C LEU A 166 16.42 -4.93 4.58
N ASP A 167 16.70 -4.72 5.87
CA ASP A 167 17.64 -5.56 6.64
C ASP A 167 16.98 -6.85 7.13
N ALA A 168 15.64 -6.83 7.35
CA ALA A 168 14.87 -8.01 7.72
C ALA A 168 13.41 -7.93 7.26
N TYR A 169 12.80 -9.10 7.06
CA TYR A 169 11.39 -9.27 6.71
C TYR A 169 10.74 -10.19 7.73
N PHE A 170 9.55 -9.82 8.19
CA PHE A 170 8.77 -10.57 9.18
C PHE A 170 7.44 -11.01 8.54
N PRO A 171 7.37 -12.21 7.95
CA PRO A 171 6.14 -12.77 7.43
C PRO A 171 5.16 -13.07 8.57
N MET A 172 3.93 -12.56 8.46
CA MET A 172 2.87 -12.72 9.47
C MET A 172 1.60 -13.32 8.85
#